data_8d9b0249ea0a23bafc71f04d34526082
#
_entry.id   8d9b0249ea0a23bafc71f04d34526082
#
_cell.length_a   1.000
_cell.length_b   1.000
_cell.length_c   1.000
_cell.angle_alpha   90.00
_cell.angle_beta   90.00
_cell.angle_gamma   90.00
#
_symmetry.space_group_name_H-M   'P 1'
#
loop_
_entity.id
_entity.type
_entity.pdbx_description
1 polymer ?
#
loop_
_entity_poly.entity_id
_entity_poly.type
_entity_poly.pdbx_seq_one_letter_code
_entity_poly.pdbx_strand_id
1 'polypeptide(L)'
;MKIAFPAIFRQEKDSDAINIVFPDILGAVSCGYEYENAMFMARDLLKASYKCNFDNCRSATPSSLSKMKKLFSGDTIIMIEVDV
;
A
#
# COMPACT_ATOMS: atom_id res chain seq x y z
N MET A 1 11.48 11.35 9.23
CA MET A 1 10.35 10.73 9.95
C MET A 1 9.91 9.49 9.19
N LYS A 2 9.66 8.42 9.91
CA LYS A 2 9.18 7.18 9.27
C LYS A 2 7.67 7.04 9.42
N ILE A 3 7.02 6.63 8.34
CA ILE A 3 5.60 6.29 8.35
C ILE A 3 5.45 4.88 7.82
N ALA A 4 4.39 4.18 8.25
CA ALA A 4 4.11 2.82 7.81
C ALA A 4 2.60 2.64 7.65
N PHE A 5 2.19 2.10 6.51
CA PHE A 5 0.80 1.80 6.22
C PHE A 5 0.70 0.41 5.61
N PRO A 6 -0.35 -0.35 5.93
CA PRO A 6 -0.57 -1.65 5.30
C PRO A 6 -1.02 -1.48 3.85
N ALA A 7 -0.47 -2.28 2.96
CA ALA A 7 -0.84 -2.33 1.56
C ALA A 7 -1.32 -3.72 1.19
N ILE A 8 -2.31 -3.79 0.32
CA ILE A 8 -2.80 -5.05 -0.24
C ILE A 8 -2.11 -5.24 -1.58
N PHE A 9 -1.42 -6.37 -1.73
CA PHE A 9 -0.80 -6.79 -2.98
C PHE A 9 -1.64 -7.90 -3.57
N ARG A 10 -2.23 -7.63 -4.73
CA ARG A 10 -3.17 -8.56 -5.35
C ARG A 10 -2.69 -8.90 -6.76
N GLN A 11 -2.29 -10.15 -6.96
CA GLN A 11 -1.86 -10.65 -8.26
C GLN A 11 -3.02 -10.65 -9.24
N GLU A 12 -2.83 -10.08 -10.42
CA GLU A 12 -3.82 -10.17 -11.49
C GLU A 12 -3.87 -11.59 -12.07
N LYS A 13 -5.06 -11.99 -12.47
CA LYS A 13 -5.33 -13.37 -12.88
C LYS A 13 -4.63 -13.77 -14.17
N ASP A 14 -4.56 -12.91 -15.16
CA ASP A 14 -4.06 -13.22 -16.49
C ASP A 14 -2.82 -12.40 -16.86
N SER A 15 -2.10 -11.91 -15.87
CA SER A 15 -0.99 -10.99 -16.07
C SER A 15 0.04 -11.15 -14.95
N ASP A 16 1.26 -10.69 -15.18
CA ASP A 16 2.30 -10.64 -14.15
C ASP A 16 2.13 -9.42 -13.24
N ALA A 17 1.12 -8.60 -13.49
CA ALA A 17 0.89 -7.39 -12.72
C ALA A 17 0.41 -7.70 -11.31
N ILE A 18 0.93 -6.95 -10.35
CA ILE A 18 0.50 -6.98 -8.95
C ILE A 18 -0.15 -5.63 -8.66
N ASN A 19 -1.43 -5.66 -8.34
CA ASN A 19 -2.15 -4.44 -7.97
C ASN A 19 -1.86 -4.11 -6.51
N ILE A 20 -1.64 -2.83 -6.24
CA ILE A 20 -1.26 -2.33 -4.93
C ILE A 20 -2.32 -1.33 -4.48
N VAL A 21 -2.88 -1.54 -3.29
CA VAL A 21 -3.88 -0.66 -2.71
C VAL A 21 -3.52 -0.36 -1.27
N PHE A 22 -3.62 0.90 -0.87
CA PHE A 22 -3.51 1.30 0.53
C PHE A 22 -4.93 1.57 1.06
N PRO A 23 -5.53 0.63 1.80
CA PRO A 23 -6.92 0.81 2.25
C PRO A 23 -7.15 2.02 3.13
N ASP A 24 -6.14 2.44 3.88
CA ASP A 24 -6.25 3.61 4.77
C ASP A 24 -6.10 4.94 4.05
N ILE A 25 -5.71 4.92 2.79
CA ILE A 25 -5.55 6.12 1.95
C ILE A 25 -6.42 5.91 0.72
N LEU A 26 -7.64 6.42 0.78
CA LEU A 26 -8.63 6.20 -0.26
C LEU A 26 -8.12 6.68 -1.62
N GLY A 27 -8.19 5.81 -2.62
CA GLY A 27 -7.74 6.14 -3.98
C GLY A 27 -6.24 5.97 -4.22
N ALA A 28 -5.46 5.62 -3.20
CA ALA A 28 -4.04 5.35 -3.38
C ALA A 28 -3.85 3.95 -3.95
N VAL A 29 -3.69 3.87 -5.26
CA VAL A 29 -3.53 2.62 -5.99
C VAL A 29 -2.34 2.71 -6.94
N SER A 30 -1.70 1.57 -7.17
CA SER A 30 -0.60 1.45 -8.12
C SER A 30 -0.54 0.03 -8.63
N CYS A 31 0.44 -0.27 -9.45
CA CYS A 31 0.73 -1.65 -9.85
C CYS A 31 2.22 -1.80 -10.12
N GLY A 32 2.69 -3.01 -10.04
CA GLY A 32 4.06 -3.36 -10.35
C GLY A 32 4.11 -4.73 -10.98
N TYR A 33 5.26 -5.07 -11.54
CA TYR A 33 5.52 -6.37 -12.14
C TYR A 33 6.61 -7.03 -11.31
N GLU A 34 6.41 -8.22 -10.83
CA GLU A 34 7.27 -8.89 -9.87
C GLU A 34 7.22 -8.23 -8.49
N TYR A 35 7.60 -9.00 -7.48
CA TYR A 35 7.52 -8.57 -6.08
C TYR A 35 8.40 -7.34 -5.78
N GLU A 36 9.65 -7.35 -6.24
CA GLU A 36 10.57 -6.24 -5.96
C GLU A 36 10.11 -4.93 -6.58
N ASN A 37 9.63 -4.99 -7.83
CA ASN A 37 9.08 -3.82 -8.50
C ASN A 37 7.83 -3.33 -7.79
N ALA A 38 6.95 -4.23 -7.38
CA ALA A 38 5.74 -3.88 -6.64
C ALA A 38 6.09 -3.22 -5.30
N MET A 39 7.10 -3.70 -4.59
CA MET A 39 7.55 -3.08 -3.35
C MET A 39 8.08 -1.66 -3.60
N PHE A 40 8.83 -1.46 -4.66
CA PHE A 40 9.31 -0.13 -5.05
C PHE A 40 8.14 0.80 -5.34
N MET A 41 7.18 0.35 -6.13
CA MET A 41 6.00 1.14 -6.50
C MET A 41 5.15 1.48 -5.27
N ALA A 42 5.02 0.55 -4.33
CA ALA A 42 4.27 0.78 -3.10
C ALA A 42 4.93 1.86 -2.24
N ARG A 43 6.25 1.81 -2.09
CA ARG A 43 6.98 2.84 -1.34
C ARG A 43 6.88 4.20 -2.00
N ASP A 44 7.04 4.23 -3.32
CA ASP A 44 6.95 5.47 -4.09
C ASP A 44 5.56 6.10 -3.96
N LEU A 45 4.52 5.29 -4.07
CA LEU A 45 3.14 5.74 -3.90
C LEU A 45 2.91 6.31 -2.50
N LEU A 46 3.40 5.64 -1.46
CA LEU A 46 3.21 6.11 -0.09
C LEU A 46 3.93 7.43 0.14
N LYS A 47 5.17 7.56 -0.33
CA LYS A 47 5.93 8.82 -0.24
C LYS A 47 5.21 9.97 -0.94
N ALA A 48 4.74 9.73 -2.17
CA ALA A 48 4.03 10.73 -2.94
C ALA A 48 2.72 11.13 -2.27
N SER A 49 1.98 10.16 -1.75
CA SER A 49 0.72 10.40 -1.04
C SER A 49 0.93 11.28 0.19
N TYR A 50 1.99 11.02 0.94
CA TYR A 50 2.32 11.82 2.11
C TYR A 50 2.74 13.23 1.73
N LYS A 51 3.63 13.37 0.74
CA LYS A 51 4.12 14.69 0.28
C LYS A 51 2.98 15.58 -0.20
N CYS A 52 2.07 15.02 -0.98
CA CYS A 52 0.94 15.76 -1.54
C CYS A 52 -0.26 15.82 -0.60
N ASN A 53 -0.15 15.18 0.56
CA ASN A 53 -1.26 15.01 1.51
C ASN A 53 -2.51 14.44 0.81
N PHE A 54 -2.30 13.49 -0.10
CA PHE A 54 -3.37 12.87 -0.87
C PHE A 54 -4.36 12.20 0.06
N ASP A 55 -5.64 12.49 -0.13
CA ASP A 55 -6.73 11.97 0.70
C ASP A 55 -6.46 12.16 2.21
N ASN A 56 -5.88 13.30 2.58
CA ASN A 56 -5.52 13.61 3.96
C ASN A 56 -4.58 12.56 4.59
N CYS A 57 -3.66 12.04 3.78
CA CYS A 57 -2.71 10.99 4.20
C CYS A 57 -1.99 11.33 5.51
N ARG A 58 -1.61 12.59 5.70
CA ARG A 58 -0.90 13.03 6.92
C ARG A 58 -1.73 12.91 8.18
N SER A 59 -3.06 12.91 8.04
CA SER A 59 -4.00 12.77 9.16
C SER A 59 -4.54 11.35 9.29
N ALA A 60 -4.24 10.49 8.34
CA ALA A 60 -4.74 9.11 8.35
C ALA A 60 -4.04 8.30 9.44
N THR A 61 -4.80 7.46 10.12
CA THR A 61 -4.26 6.54 11.12
C THR A 61 -4.05 5.18 10.46
N PRO A 62 -2.82 4.68 10.41
CA PRO A 62 -2.58 3.36 9.83
C PRO A 62 -3.28 2.26 10.61
N SER A 63 -3.96 1.37 9.90
CA SER A 63 -4.54 0.18 10.50
C SER A 63 -3.45 -0.83 10.83
N SER A 64 -3.68 -1.66 11.82
CA SER A 64 -2.74 -2.73 12.17
C SER A 64 -2.76 -3.83 11.12
N LEU A 65 -1.66 -4.55 11.01
CA LEU A 65 -1.54 -5.67 10.10
C LEU A 65 -2.58 -6.75 10.43
N SER A 66 -2.80 -7.04 11.73
CA SER A 66 -3.80 -8.03 12.15
C SER A 66 -5.21 -7.63 11.75
N LYS A 67 -5.57 -6.37 11.87
CA LYS A 67 -6.88 -5.86 11.45
C LYS A 67 -7.05 -6.04 9.94
N MET A 68 -6.04 -5.70 9.17
CA MET A 68 -6.10 -5.83 7.71
C MET A 68 -6.21 -7.28 7.28
N LYS A 69 -5.51 -8.19 7.93
CA LYS A 69 -5.59 -9.62 7.63
C LYS A 69 -6.98 -10.19 7.92
N LYS A 70 -7.68 -9.66 8.92
CA LYS A 70 -9.07 -10.06 9.20
C LYS A 70 -10.04 -9.55 8.15
N LEU A 71 -9.89 -8.27 7.76
CA LEU A 71 -10.80 -7.63 6.81
C LEU A 71 -10.61 -8.13 5.38
N PHE A 72 -9.39 -8.47 5.02
CA PHE A 72 -9.02 -8.89 3.67
C PHE A 72 -8.36 -10.27 3.70
N SER A 73 -9.05 -11.23 4.32
CA SER A 73 -8.56 -12.60 4.38
C SER A 73 -8.43 -13.18 2.96
N GLY A 74 -7.32 -13.83 2.69
CA GLY A 74 -7.02 -14.35 1.37
C GLY A 74 -6.15 -13.42 0.52
N ASP A 75 -6.03 -12.15 0.87
CA ASP A 75 -5.14 -11.21 0.19
C ASP A 75 -3.77 -11.19 0.88
N THR A 76 -2.75 -10.80 0.13
CA THR A 76 -1.41 -10.59 0.68
C THR A 76 -1.33 -9.16 1.21
N ILE A 77 -1.10 -9.03 2.51
CA ILE A 77 -1.00 -7.73 3.18
C ILE A 77 0.44 -7.51 3.62
N ILE A 78 1.02 -6.39 3.21
CA ILE A 78 2.40 -6.06 3.53
C ILE A 78 2.44 -4.67 4.15
N MET A 79 3.13 -4.53 5.28
CA MET A 79 3.34 -3.22 5.89
C MET A 79 4.44 -2.50 5.12
N ILE A 80 4.10 -1.34 4.56
CA ILE A 80 5.05 -0.53 3.80
C ILE A 80 5.54 0.62 4.68
N GLU A 81 6.84 0.70 4.87
CA GLU A 81 7.47 1.74 5.66
C GLU A 81 8.35 2.60 4.77
N VAL A 82 8.23 3.90 4.90
CA VAL A 82 9.05 4.87 4.15
C VAL A 82 9.51 5.99 5.07
N ASP A 83 10.59 6.64 4.67
CA ASP A 83 11.11 7.82 5.35
C ASP A 83 10.63 9.06 4.59
N VAL A 84 10.04 9.99 5.31
CA VAL A 84 9.47 11.21 4.72
C VAL A 84 9.98 12.45 5.43
#